data_d30a362dac54c1c08f17e6772e3e9ab2
#
_entry.id   d30a362dac54c1c08f17e6772e3e9ab2
#
_cell.length_a   1.000
_cell.length_b   1.000
_cell.length_c   1.000
_cell.angle_alpha   90.00
_cell.angle_beta   90.00
_cell.angle_gamma   90.00
#
_symmetry.space_group_name_H-M   'P 1'
#
loop_
_entity.id
_entity.type
_entity.pdbx_description
1 polymer ?
#
loop_
_entity_poly.entity_id
_entity_poly.type
_entity_poly.pdbx_seq_one_letter_code
_entity_poly.pdbx_strand_id
1 'polypeptide(L)'
;IFPRFSDYIITSESYEKNFGANHLRFNGYKETEYLKNIHTKVSGATAEIRIDKPLILLRFVKHSATHEFGQNGFSLEDKLQIIEHLSPYGNIKISSEEKLPAELEPFRINCGPEEIHKVMSRGTLFFGESATMAAESAVMGVHSVLVEEKGRGYIRDLEKKYGLLKHFKPDQKEEAIQYAIDLLKDNNREGPDLDQHHKIIQHSTNVTAFLHWMTDHFPASLQQMEVDPTVVKKLGTL
;
A
#
# COMPACT_ATOMS: atom_id res chain seq x y z
N ILE A 1 1.73 -1.86 25.06
CA ILE A 1 2.47 -1.22 26.19
C ILE A 1 2.17 0.27 26.25
N PHE A 2 2.22 0.97 25.11
CA PHE A 2 2.05 2.44 25.04
C PHE A 2 0.65 2.97 25.43
N PRO A 3 -0.49 2.31 25.13
CA PRO A 3 -1.81 2.85 25.45
C PRO A 3 -2.06 3.14 26.92
N ARG A 4 -1.33 2.48 27.82
CA ARG A 4 -1.47 2.67 29.27
C ARG A 4 -0.82 3.95 29.80
N PHE A 5 0.03 4.60 29.00
CA PHE A 5 0.81 5.78 29.39
C PHE A 5 0.49 6.98 28.51
N SER A 6 -0.54 6.87 27.66
CA SER A 6 -0.95 7.94 26.76
C SER A 6 -2.30 8.49 27.21
N ASP A 7 -2.42 9.80 27.29
CA ASP A 7 -3.69 10.47 27.59
C ASP A 7 -4.68 10.31 26.44
N TYR A 8 -4.18 10.34 25.20
CA TYR A 8 -4.96 10.13 23.98
C TYR A 8 -4.22 9.22 23.01
N ILE A 9 -4.99 8.48 22.21
CA ILE A 9 -4.50 7.62 21.14
C ILE A 9 -5.19 8.04 19.85
N ILE A 10 -4.40 8.27 18.79
CA ILE A 10 -4.91 8.68 17.49
C ILE A 10 -4.59 7.58 16.47
N THR A 11 -5.60 7.13 15.74
CA THR A 11 -5.42 6.15 14.67
C THR A 11 -6.31 6.46 13.48
N SER A 12 -6.02 5.82 12.34
CA SER A 12 -7.00 5.73 11.26
C SER A 12 -8.26 4.96 11.73
N GLU A 13 -9.41 5.25 11.14
CA GLU A 13 -10.66 4.50 11.34
C GLU A 13 -10.51 3.01 10.99
N SER A 14 -9.61 2.69 10.06
CA SER A 14 -9.27 1.32 9.68
C SER A 14 -8.55 0.51 10.76
N TYR A 15 -8.09 1.13 11.85
CA TYR A 15 -7.46 0.44 12.96
C TYR A 15 -8.51 -0.27 13.83
N GLU A 16 -8.39 -1.59 13.98
CA GLU A 16 -9.48 -2.43 14.50
C GLU A 16 -9.70 -2.35 16.00
N LYS A 17 -8.61 -2.12 16.76
CA LYS A 17 -8.72 -2.05 18.22
C LYS A 17 -9.35 -0.73 18.64
N ASN A 18 -10.23 -0.80 19.62
CA ASN A 18 -10.76 0.37 20.32
C ASN A 18 -10.03 0.51 21.66
N PHE A 19 -9.53 1.71 21.94
CA PHE A 19 -8.80 2.02 23.17
C PHE A 19 -9.65 2.81 24.20
N GLY A 20 -10.96 2.89 24.00
CA GLY A 20 -11.89 3.56 24.90
C GLY A 20 -12.16 5.02 24.55
N ALA A 21 -12.60 5.82 25.54
CA ALA A 21 -13.06 7.20 25.34
C ALA A 21 -11.98 8.14 24.76
N ASN A 22 -10.72 7.91 25.08
CA ASN A 22 -9.61 8.74 24.65
C ASN A 22 -9.01 8.29 23.28
N HIS A 23 -9.74 7.47 22.54
CA HIS A 23 -9.33 7.01 21.22
C HIS A 23 -9.94 7.88 20.13
N LEU A 24 -9.15 8.77 19.58
CA LEU A 24 -9.50 9.65 18.48
C LEU A 24 -9.19 8.98 17.15
N ARG A 25 -10.05 9.18 16.15
CA ARG A 25 -9.91 8.54 14.84
C ARG A 25 -10.03 9.55 13.71
N PHE A 26 -9.21 9.36 12.68
CA PHE A 26 -9.32 10.08 11.41
C PHE A 26 -9.65 9.11 10.27
N ASN A 27 -10.34 9.59 9.24
CA ASN A 27 -10.61 8.80 8.06
C ASN A 27 -9.42 8.83 7.09
N GLY A 28 -9.09 7.70 6.48
CA GLY A 28 -8.08 7.57 5.44
C GLY A 28 -6.77 6.97 5.91
N TYR A 29 -5.75 7.19 5.11
CA TYR A 29 -4.45 6.53 5.19
C TYR A 29 -3.33 7.57 5.25
N LYS A 30 -2.28 7.30 6.05
CA LYS A 30 -1.08 8.16 6.11
C LYS A 30 -0.37 8.26 4.74
N GLU A 31 -0.50 7.23 3.93
CA GLU A 31 0.10 7.11 2.60
C GLU A 31 -0.43 8.19 1.65
N THR A 32 -1.65 8.67 1.84
CA THR A 32 -2.24 9.74 1.02
C THR A 32 -1.47 11.04 1.10
N GLU A 33 -0.81 11.32 2.24
CA GLU A 33 -0.07 12.57 2.44
C GLU A 33 1.09 12.76 1.45
N TYR A 34 1.82 11.69 1.14
CA TYR A 34 2.96 11.77 0.23
C TYR A 34 2.66 11.23 -1.18
N LEU A 35 1.55 10.51 -1.38
CA LEU A 35 1.17 9.94 -2.66
C LEU A 35 0.10 10.73 -3.43
N LYS A 36 -0.60 11.68 -2.80
CA LYS A 36 -1.69 12.45 -3.43
C LYS A 36 -1.35 13.10 -4.77
N ASN A 37 -0.10 13.52 -4.96
CA ASN A 37 0.36 14.18 -6.17
C ASN A 37 1.33 13.31 -6.99
N ILE A 38 1.35 12.01 -6.77
CA ILE A 38 2.37 11.15 -7.38
C ILE A 38 2.29 11.14 -8.90
N HIS A 39 1.10 11.09 -9.46
CA HIS A 39 0.88 11.04 -10.92
C HIS A 39 1.22 12.34 -11.63
N THR A 40 1.28 13.48 -10.93
CA THR A 40 1.71 14.78 -11.52
C THR A 40 3.22 14.98 -11.47
N LYS A 41 3.95 14.19 -10.66
CA LYS A 41 5.40 14.33 -10.45
C LYS A 41 6.24 13.38 -11.32
N VAL A 42 5.61 12.62 -12.21
CA VAL A 42 6.29 11.62 -13.05
C VAL A 42 7.01 12.31 -14.22
N SER A 43 8.14 12.97 -13.94
CA SER A 43 9.07 13.44 -14.98
C SER A 43 10.50 13.05 -14.58
N GLY A 44 11.25 12.41 -15.45
CA GLY A 44 12.67 12.11 -15.26
C GLY A 44 13.02 10.62 -15.23
N ALA A 45 13.51 10.11 -14.14
CA ALA A 45 14.20 8.81 -13.98
C ALA A 45 13.41 7.53 -14.36
N THR A 46 12.13 7.63 -14.62
CA THR A 46 11.29 6.50 -15.05
C THR A 46 11.30 6.26 -16.57
N ALA A 47 12.06 7.06 -17.33
CA ALA A 47 12.12 6.95 -18.79
C ALA A 47 12.69 5.60 -19.30
N GLU A 48 13.46 4.90 -18.48
CA GLU A 48 14.04 3.60 -18.85
C GLU A 48 13.06 2.42 -18.75
N ILE A 49 11.93 2.59 -18.05
CA ILE A 49 10.91 1.54 -17.96
C ILE A 49 9.99 1.68 -19.19
N ARG A 50 10.27 0.89 -20.21
CA ARG A 50 9.40 0.78 -21.39
C ARG A 50 8.03 0.28 -20.96
N ILE A 51 6.99 1.05 -21.29
CA ILE A 51 5.58 0.68 -21.05
C ILE A 51 4.95 0.31 -22.38
N ASP A 52 5.52 -0.65 -23.03
CA ASP A 52 4.92 -1.35 -24.19
C ASP A 52 4.02 -2.53 -23.75
N LYS A 53 4.08 -2.87 -22.46
CA LYS A 53 3.28 -3.92 -21.82
C LYS A 53 2.95 -3.52 -20.38
N PRO A 54 1.90 -4.10 -19.77
CA PRO A 54 1.59 -3.92 -18.35
C PRO A 54 2.82 -4.07 -17.46
N LEU A 55 3.01 -3.15 -16.53
CA LEU A 55 4.11 -3.23 -15.56
C LEU A 55 3.65 -4.00 -14.31
N ILE A 56 4.29 -5.11 -14.06
CA ILE A 56 4.02 -5.99 -12.91
C ILE A 56 5.15 -5.81 -11.89
N LEU A 57 4.81 -5.29 -10.73
CA LEU A 57 5.75 -5.02 -9.64
C LEU A 57 5.70 -6.15 -8.64
N LEU A 58 6.84 -6.76 -8.36
CA LEU A 58 6.97 -7.80 -7.35
C LEU A 58 7.78 -7.29 -6.15
N ARG A 59 7.37 -7.68 -4.95
CA ARG A 59 8.14 -7.44 -3.73
C ARG A 59 8.15 -8.69 -2.88
N PHE A 60 9.32 -9.27 -2.72
CA PHE A 60 9.57 -10.39 -1.83
C PHE A 60 10.29 -9.91 -0.57
N VAL A 61 9.81 -10.32 0.58
CA VAL A 61 10.35 -9.91 1.88
C VAL A 61 11.16 -11.04 2.47
N LYS A 62 12.33 -10.71 3.04
CA LYS A 62 13.11 -11.67 3.81
C LYS A 62 12.59 -11.67 5.23
N HIS A 63 12.02 -12.78 5.67
CA HIS A 63 11.59 -12.95 7.05
C HIS A 63 12.79 -13.29 7.95
N SER A 64 13.67 -12.28 8.18
CA SER A 64 14.85 -12.42 9.06
C SER A 64 14.69 -11.71 10.41
N ALA A 65 13.56 -11.04 10.66
CA ALA A 65 13.35 -10.30 11.90
C ALA A 65 12.94 -11.23 13.05
N THR A 66 13.56 -11.05 14.20
CA THR A 66 13.43 -11.83 15.44
C THR A 66 12.00 -11.89 16.00
N HIS A 67 11.06 -11.17 15.45
CA HIS A 67 9.64 -11.14 15.87
C HIS A 67 8.68 -11.95 14.99
N GLU A 68 9.22 -12.61 13.94
CA GLU A 68 8.44 -13.39 12.96
C GLU A 68 8.82 -14.88 12.99
N PHE A 69 9.02 -15.43 14.17
CA PHE A 69 9.23 -16.87 14.34
C PHE A 69 8.06 -17.64 13.70
N GLY A 70 8.34 -18.35 12.61
CA GLY A 70 7.39 -19.26 11.94
C GLY A 70 6.73 -18.72 10.67
N GLN A 71 7.09 -17.52 10.16
CA GLN A 71 6.63 -17.05 8.87
C GLN A 71 7.73 -17.31 7.82
N ASN A 72 7.53 -18.33 7.01
CA ASN A 72 8.36 -18.57 5.84
C ASN A 72 7.80 -17.72 4.69
N GLY A 73 8.57 -16.72 4.21
CA GLY A 73 8.28 -16.05 2.95
C GLY A 73 8.40 -17.00 1.77
N PHE A 74 8.08 -16.52 0.58
CA PHE A 74 8.22 -17.30 -0.65
C PHE A 74 9.63 -17.86 -0.81
N SER A 75 9.72 -19.15 -1.06
CA SER A 75 10.96 -19.83 -1.46
C SER A 75 11.46 -19.27 -2.80
N LEU A 76 12.69 -19.60 -3.19
CA LEU A 76 13.18 -19.24 -4.53
C LEU A 76 12.33 -19.92 -5.63
N GLU A 77 11.91 -21.16 -5.42
CA GLU A 77 11.04 -21.89 -6.33
C GLU A 77 9.68 -21.18 -6.49
N ASP A 78 9.04 -20.76 -5.38
CA ASP A 78 7.80 -19.98 -5.43
C ASP A 78 7.96 -18.67 -6.22
N LYS A 79 9.05 -17.95 -6.00
CA LYS A 79 9.35 -16.69 -6.70
C LYS A 79 9.51 -16.88 -8.20
N LEU A 80 10.21 -17.95 -8.61
CA LEU A 80 10.37 -18.29 -10.02
C LEU A 80 9.05 -18.71 -10.65
N GLN A 81 8.23 -19.49 -9.94
CA GLN A 81 6.91 -19.89 -10.36
C GLN A 81 6.00 -18.66 -10.57
N ILE A 82 5.99 -17.70 -9.64
CA ILE A 82 5.22 -16.45 -9.76
C ILE A 82 5.66 -15.68 -11.03
N ILE A 83 6.96 -15.56 -11.26
CA ILE A 83 7.51 -14.88 -12.45
C ILE A 83 7.08 -15.59 -13.72
N GLU A 84 7.22 -16.92 -13.78
CA GLU A 84 6.83 -17.73 -14.93
C GLU A 84 5.36 -17.53 -15.30
N HIS A 85 4.48 -17.55 -14.30
CA HIS A 85 3.04 -17.41 -14.52
C HIS A 85 2.62 -15.98 -14.93
N LEU A 86 3.29 -14.96 -14.42
CA LEU A 86 2.91 -13.56 -14.67
C LEU A 86 3.62 -12.93 -15.88
N SER A 87 4.81 -13.41 -16.26
CA SER A 87 5.61 -12.85 -17.37
C SER A 87 4.92 -12.82 -18.74
N PRO A 88 4.02 -13.77 -19.10
CA PRO A 88 3.28 -13.68 -20.36
C PRO A 88 2.39 -12.44 -20.46
N TYR A 89 1.97 -11.86 -19.33
CA TYR A 89 1.00 -10.78 -19.24
C TYR A 89 1.61 -9.39 -19.08
N GLY A 90 2.92 -9.27 -18.80
CA GLY A 90 3.53 -7.96 -18.61
C GLY A 90 5.03 -8.00 -18.34
N ASN A 91 5.59 -6.81 -18.15
CA ASN A 91 6.98 -6.60 -17.78
C ASN A 91 7.16 -6.78 -16.28
N ILE A 92 7.88 -7.81 -15.88
CA ILE A 92 8.18 -8.07 -14.45
C ILE A 92 9.30 -7.16 -13.97
N LYS A 93 9.07 -6.52 -12.82
CA LYS A 93 10.11 -5.79 -12.07
C LYS A 93 10.03 -6.13 -10.59
N ILE A 94 11.20 -6.36 -9.97
CA ILE A 94 11.32 -6.73 -8.56
C ILE A 94 11.95 -5.59 -7.77
N SER A 95 11.23 -5.09 -6.76
CA SER A 95 11.78 -4.20 -5.75
C SER A 95 12.48 -5.01 -4.66
N SER A 96 13.75 -4.73 -4.40
CA SER A 96 14.52 -5.38 -3.33
C SER A 96 15.56 -4.42 -2.75
N GLU A 97 15.70 -4.42 -1.44
CA GLU A 97 16.74 -3.69 -0.73
C GLU A 97 18.07 -4.44 -0.73
N GLU A 98 18.01 -5.77 -0.81
CA GLU A 98 19.18 -6.65 -0.84
C GLU A 98 19.49 -7.16 -2.26
N LYS A 99 20.68 -7.72 -2.41
CA LYS A 99 21.04 -8.43 -3.64
C LYS A 99 20.10 -9.63 -3.85
N LEU A 100 19.53 -9.71 -5.03
CA LEU A 100 18.68 -10.83 -5.41
C LEU A 100 19.52 -12.06 -5.75
N PRO A 101 18.95 -13.29 -5.66
CA PRO A 101 19.51 -14.45 -6.32
C PRO A 101 19.80 -14.20 -7.81
N ALA A 102 20.78 -14.89 -8.38
CA ALA A 102 21.22 -14.66 -9.75
C ALA A 102 20.08 -14.78 -10.77
N GLU A 103 19.16 -15.71 -10.54
CA GLU A 103 17.98 -15.97 -11.38
C GLU A 103 16.97 -14.82 -11.37
N LEU A 104 16.92 -14.04 -10.27
CA LEU A 104 15.99 -12.93 -10.07
C LEU A 104 16.61 -11.57 -10.41
N GLU A 105 17.93 -11.47 -10.44
CA GLU A 105 18.67 -10.22 -10.66
C GLU A 105 18.29 -9.51 -11.99
N PRO A 106 18.00 -10.19 -13.10
CA PRO A 106 17.55 -9.54 -14.34
C PRO A 106 16.25 -8.75 -14.22
N PHE A 107 15.43 -9.03 -13.21
CA PHE A 107 14.16 -8.37 -12.96
C PHE A 107 14.27 -7.21 -11.97
N ARG A 108 15.43 -6.96 -11.37
CA ARG A 108 15.63 -5.90 -10.38
C ARG A 108 15.25 -4.53 -10.93
N ILE A 109 14.57 -3.73 -10.11
CA ILE A 109 14.41 -2.30 -10.35
C ILE A 109 15.70 -1.59 -9.93
N ASN A 110 16.31 -0.88 -10.89
CA ASN A 110 17.48 -0.05 -10.64
C ASN A 110 17.03 1.41 -10.44
N CYS A 111 16.57 1.75 -9.24
CA CYS A 111 16.23 3.11 -8.87
C CYS A 111 16.56 3.35 -7.40
N GLY A 112 16.74 4.63 -7.03
CA GLY A 112 16.89 5.04 -5.63
C GLY A 112 15.57 4.93 -4.85
N PRO A 113 15.65 4.91 -3.50
CA PRO A 113 14.47 4.86 -2.65
C PRO A 113 13.49 6.01 -2.91
N GLU A 114 14.00 7.18 -3.29
CA GLU A 114 13.21 8.39 -3.62
C GLU A 114 12.42 8.27 -4.94
N GLU A 115 12.77 7.30 -5.77
CA GLU A 115 12.14 7.11 -7.08
C GLU A 115 11.16 5.93 -7.12
N ILE A 116 11.20 5.05 -6.12
CA ILE A 116 10.41 3.82 -6.12
C ILE A 116 8.90 4.08 -6.27
N HIS A 117 8.36 5.11 -5.62
CA HIS A 117 6.94 5.45 -5.74
C HIS A 117 6.57 5.92 -7.16
N LYS A 118 7.50 6.60 -7.87
CA LYS A 118 7.27 6.98 -9.28
C LYS A 118 7.22 5.75 -10.19
N VAL A 119 8.03 4.74 -9.91
CA VAL A 119 7.98 3.46 -10.62
C VAL A 119 6.67 2.74 -10.30
N MET A 120 6.32 2.64 -9.01
CA MET A 120 5.11 1.98 -8.54
C MET A 120 3.84 2.61 -9.13
N SER A 121 3.77 3.95 -9.21
CA SER A 121 2.61 4.68 -9.75
C SER A 121 2.33 4.42 -11.25
N ARG A 122 3.23 3.75 -11.95
CA ARG A 122 3.07 3.32 -13.35
C ARG A 122 2.70 1.84 -13.47
N GLY A 123 2.61 1.14 -12.33
CA GLY A 123 2.28 -0.28 -12.28
C GLY A 123 0.84 -0.53 -12.72
N THR A 124 0.63 -1.66 -13.35
CA THR A 124 -0.70 -2.25 -13.58
C THR A 124 -1.07 -3.17 -12.43
N LEU A 125 -0.08 -3.90 -11.91
CA LEU A 125 -0.24 -4.85 -10.81
C LEU A 125 0.95 -4.78 -9.86
N PHE A 126 0.66 -4.80 -8.56
CA PHE A 126 1.59 -5.15 -7.51
C PHE A 126 1.27 -6.56 -7.00
N PHE A 127 2.29 -7.40 -6.83
CA PHE A 127 2.16 -8.72 -6.22
C PHE A 127 3.31 -8.95 -5.23
N GLY A 128 3.01 -9.32 -3.99
CA GLY A 128 4.09 -9.61 -3.04
C GLY A 128 3.69 -9.74 -1.59
N GLU A 129 4.70 -9.72 -0.72
CA GLU A 129 4.61 -9.99 0.71
C GLU A 129 4.69 -8.71 1.57
N SER A 130 4.85 -7.54 0.95
CA SER A 130 4.96 -6.25 1.68
C SER A 130 3.61 -5.56 1.78
N ALA A 131 2.99 -5.60 2.95
CA ALA A 131 1.73 -4.91 3.20
C ALA A 131 1.83 -3.38 3.01
N THR A 132 2.97 -2.77 3.35
CA THR A 132 3.20 -1.34 3.13
C THR A 132 3.18 -1.01 1.64
N MET A 133 3.98 -1.71 0.81
CA MET A 133 4.02 -1.46 -0.62
C MET A 133 2.72 -1.83 -1.32
N ALA A 134 2.01 -2.87 -0.85
CA ALA A 134 0.68 -3.21 -1.36
C ALA A 134 -0.34 -2.08 -1.11
N ALA A 135 -0.34 -1.50 0.10
CA ALA A 135 -1.20 -0.37 0.43
C ALA A 135 -0.81 0.90 -0.34
N GLU A 136 0.49 1.22 -0.45
CA GLU A 136 0.99 2.34 -1.25
C GLU A 136 0.57 2.20 -2.72
N SER A 137 0.75 1.00 -3.29
CA SER A 137 0.30 0.70 -4.67
C SER A 137 -1.20 0.92 -4.83
N ALA A 138 -2.02 0.39 -3.91
CA ALA A 138 -3.47 0.56 -3.94
C ALA A 138 -3.87 2.04 -3.81
N VAL A 139 -3.23 2.81 -2.92
CA VAL A 139 -3.47 4.26 -2.79
C VAL A 139 -3.14 5.00 -4.09
N MET A 140 -2.15 4.55 -4.84
CA MET A 140 -1.81 5.09 -6.17
C MET A 140 -2.72 4.60 -7.31
N GLY A 141 -3.75 3.80 -7.02
CA GLY A 141 -4.66 3.24 -8.01
C GLY A 141 -4.15 1.95 -8.67
N VAL A 142 -3.03 1.39 -8.22
CA VAL A 142 -2.45 0.15 -8.75
C VAL A 142 -3.09 -1.05 -8.05
N HIS A 143 -3.65 -1.98 -8.84
CA HIS A 143 -4.20 -3.21 -8.27
C HIS A 143 -3.11 -4.00 -7.55
N SER A 144 -3.43 -4.47 -6.35
CA SER A 144 -2.45 -5.07 -5.45
C SER A 144 -2.91 -6.43 -4.96
N VAL A 145 -2.05 -7.43 -5.09
CA VAL A 145 -2.20 -8.76 -4.52
C VAL A 145 -1.17 -8.92 -3.41
N LEU A 146 -1.66 -9.01 -2.19
CA LEU A 146 -0.83 -9.17 -1.01
C LEU A 146 -0.95 -10.61 -0.51
N VAL A 147 0.19 -11.26 -0.30
CA VAL A 147 0.27 -12.60 0.30
C VAL A 147 1.02 -12.49 1.61
N GLU A 148 0.30 -12.50 2.72
CA GLU A 148 0.87 -12.51 4.07
C GLU A 148 -0.03 -13.24 5.07
N GLU A 149 0.54 -13.69 6.19
CA GLU A 149 -0.20 -14.44 7.22
C GLU A 149 -1.26 -13.59 7.92
N LYS A 150 -0.94 -12.33 8.21
CA LYS A 150 -1.79 -11.44 9.02
C LYS A 150 -2.30 -10.27 8.21
N GLY A 151 -3.56 -10.33 7.83
CA GLY A 151 -4.25 -9.14 7.31
C GLY A 151 -4.30 -8.02 8.35
N ARG A 152 -4.23 -6.76 7.91
CA ARG A 152 -4.32 -5.55 8.74
C ARG A 152 -5.58 -4.77 8.43
N GLY A 153 -6.05 -3.95 9.36
CA GLY A 153 -7.28 -3.19 9.20
C GLY A 153 -7.29 -2.33 7.93
N TYR A 154 -6.21 -1.61 7.63
CA TYR A 154 -6.11 -0.77 6.43
C TYR A 154 -6.08 -1.58 5.13
N ILE A 155 -5.53 -2.81 5.15
CA ILE A 155 -5.56 -3.73 4.02
C ILE A 155 -6.99 -4.13 3.70
N ARG A 156 -7.74 -4.57 4.73
CA ARG A 156 -9.16 -4.93 4.58
C ARG A 156 -10.03 -3.75 4.17
N ASP A 157 -9.69 -2.57 4.62
CA ASP A 157 -10.40 -1.35 4.27
C ASP A 157 -10.21 -0.99 2.79
N LEU A 158 -8.97 -1.02 2.28
CA LEU A 158 -8.64 -0.82 0.86
C LEU A 158 -9.29 -1.89 -0.03
N GLU A 159 -9.31 -3.15 0.42
CA GLU A 159 -9.98 -4.23 -0.30
C GLU A 159 -11.50 -3.98 -0.41
N LYS A 160 -12.16 -3.69 0.71
CA LYS A 160 -13.62 -3.57 0.77
C LYS A 160 -14.17 -2.29 0.16
N LYS A 161 -13.49 -1.15 0.39
CA LYS A 161 -13.99 0.17 -0.05
C LYS A 161 -13.67 0.49 -1.50
N TYR A 162 -12.49 0.05 -1.97
CA TYR A 162 -11.99 0.50 -3.27
C TYR A 162 -11.72 -0.64 -4.25
N GLY A 163 -11.66 -1.90 -3.79
CA GLY A 163 -11.41 -3.06 -4.65
C GLY A 163 -10.01 -3.08 -5.29
N LEU A 164 -9.09 -2.23 -4.79
CA LEU A 164 -7.74 -2.10 -5.36
C LEU A 164 -6.72 -3.05 -4.72
N LEU A 165 -7.08 -3.71 -3.64
CA LEU A 165 -6.20 -4.65 -2.95
C LEU A 165 -6.95 -5.94 -2.68
N LYS A 166 -6.27 -7.08 -2.84
CA LYS A 166 -6.75 -8.40 -2.43
C LYS A 166 -5.70 -9.08 -1.57
N HIS A 167 -6.13 -9.51 -0.38
CA HIS A 167 -5.27 -10.22 0.55
C HIS A 167 -5.50 -11.73 0.49
N PHE A 168 -4.42 -12.49 0.43
CA PHE A 168 -4.36 -13.93 0.48
C PHE A 168 -3.41 -14.38 1.58
N LYS A 169 -3.65 -15.56 2.15
CA LYS A 169 -2.69 -16.21 3.04
C LYS A 169 -1.61 -16.96 2.24
N PRO A 170 -0.47 -17.29 2.85
CA PRO A 170 0.61 -18.02 2.16
C PRO A 170 0.18 -19.38 1.59
N ASP A 171 -0.75 -20.08 2.24
CA ASP A 171 -1.33 -21.34 1.77
C ASP A 171 -2.30 -21.17 0.57
N GLN A 172 -2.66 -19.94 0.22
CA GLN A 172 -3.50 -19.56 -0.90
C GLN A 172 -2.68 -18.98 -2.09
N LYS A 173 -1.39 -19.33 -2.20
CA LYS A 173 -0.50 -18.79 -3.23
C LYS A 173 -1.05 -18.99 -4.65
N GLU A 174 -1.55 -20.18 -4.95
CA GLU A 174 -2.07 -20.50 -6.29
C GLU A 174 -3.32 -19.67 -6.64
N GLU A 175 -4.22 -19.46 -5.67
CA GLU A 175 -5.39 -18.60 -5.86
C GLU A 175 -4.97 -17.13 -6.05
N ALA A 176 -3.93 -16.68 -5.33
CA ALA A 176 -3.37 -15.33 -5.49
C ALA A 176 -2.78 -15.13 -6.90
N ILE A 177 -2.02 -16.10 -7.41
CA ILE A 177 -1.47 -16.08 -8.78
C ILE A 177 -2.62 -16.05 -9.81
N GLN A 178 -3.61 -16.92 -9.65
CA GLN A 178 -4.75 -16.96 -10.57
C GLN A 178 -5.53 -15.65 -10.56
N TYR A 179 -5.79 -15.07 -9.40
CA TYR A 179 -6.43 -13.76 -9.26
C TYR A 179 -5.63 -12.65 -9.96
N ALA A 180 -4.30 -12.66 -9.80
CA ALA A 180 -3.41 -11.72 -10.50
C ALA A 180 -3.50 -11.86 -12.03
N ILE A 181 -3.52 -13.09 -12.54
CA ILE A 181 -3.70 -13.39 -13.96
C ILE A 181 -5.04 -12.87 -14.48
N ASP A 182 -6.11 -13.07 -13.72
CA ASP A 182 -7.45 -12.63 -14.12
C ASP A 182 -7.54 -11.11 -14.19
N LEU A 183 -6.88 -10.40 -13.25
CA LEU A 183 -6.72 -8.94 -13.31
C LEU A 183 -5.97 -8.49 -14.57
N LEU A 184 -4.89 -9.17 -14.95
CA LEU A 184 -4.06 -8.82 -16.09
C LEU A 184 -4.70 -9.16 -17.45
N LYS A 185 -5.64 -10.09 -17.49
CA LYS A 185 -6.43 -10.44 -18.69
C LYS A 185 -7.53 -9.43 -19.00
N ASP A 186 -7.90 -8.57 -18.06
CA ASP A 186 -8.86 -7.51 -18.31
C ASP A 186 -8.20 -6.41 -19.16
N ASN A 187 -8.50 -6.42 -20.47
CA ASN A 187 -7.93 -5.51 -21.47
C ASN A 187 -8.20 -4.02 -21.21
N ASN A 188 -9.04 -3.69 -20.23
CA ASN A 188 -9.29 -2.31 -19.83
C ASN A 188 -8.27 -1.80 -18.79
N ARG A 189 -7.28 -2.63 -18.38
CA ARG A 189 -6.33 -2.33 -17.32
C ARG A 189 -4.90 -2.23 -17.85
N GLU A 190 -4.58 -1.10 -18.46
CA GLU A 190 -3.21 -0.85 -18.97
C GLU A 190 -2.30 -0.14 -17.96
N GLY A 191 -2.85 0.33 -16.83
CA GLY A 191 -2.13 1.08 -15.82
C GLY A 191 -2.94 1.28 -14.53
N PRO A 192 -2.60 2.31 -13.72
CA PRO A 192 -3.31 2.61 -12.47
C PRO A 192 -4.74 3.11 -12.73
N ASP A 193 -5.67 2.75 -11.84
CA ASP A 193 -7.03 3.29 -11.81
C ASP A 193 -7.03 4.67 -11.13
N LEU A 194 -6.93 5.71 -11.95
CA LEU A 194 -6.86 7.10 -11.48
C LEU A 194 -8.16 7.56 -10.82
N ASP A 195 -9.30 7.01 -11.22
CA ASP A 195 -10.60 7.36 -10.60
C ASP A 195 -10.66 6.86 -9.17
N GLN A 196 -10.19 5.63 -8.92
CA GLN A 196 -10.11 5.10 -7.56
C GLN A 196 -9.02 5.83 -6.74
N HIS A 197 -7.88 6.16 -7.33
CA HIS A 197 -6.88 7.01 -6.67
C HIS A 197 -7.52 8.33 -6.20
N HIS A 198 -8.19 9.07 -7.08
CA HIS A 198 -8.85 10.32 -6.74
C HIS A 198 -9.90 10.15 -5.62
N LYS A 199 -10.70 9.08 -5.67
CA LYS A 199 -11.67 8.78 -4.62
C LYS A 199 -11.00 8.53 -3.27
N ILE A 200 -9.90 7.78 -3.23
CA ILE A 200 -9.13 7.55 -2.00
C ILE A 200 -8.66 8.88 -1.43
N ILE A 201 -8.06 9.74 -2.26
CA ILE A 201 -7.57 11.05 -1.83
C ILE A 201 -8.71 11.93 -1.31
N GLN A 202 -9.81 12.05 -2.05
CA GLN A 202 -10.97 12.87 -1.66
C GLN A 202 -11.67 12.38 -0.39
N HIS A 203 -11.67 11.08 -0.14
CA HIS A 203 -12.28 10.51 1.07
C HIS A 203 -11.35 10.55 2.27
N SER A 204 -10.07 10.85 2.10
CA SER A 204 -9.09 10.84 3.18
C SER A 204 -8.99 12.20 3.85
N THR A 205 -8.85 12.17 5.17
CA THR A 205 -8.47 13.35 5.96
C THR A 205 -7.06 13.78 5.58
N ASN A 206 -6.83 15.09 5.45
CA ASN A 206 -5.49 15.64 5.42
C ASN A 206 -4.84 15.46 6.80
N VAL A 207 -4.11 14.35 6.97
CA VAL A 207 -3.54 13.94 8.26
C VAL A 207 -2.52 14.96 8.74
N THR A 208 -1.75 15.56 7.84
CA THR A 208 -0.78 16.60 8.18
C THR A 208 -1.49 17.84 8.74
N ALA A 209 -2.50 18.36 8.04
CA ALA A 209 -3.27 19.51 8.50
C ALA A 209 -4.00 19.21 9.83
N PHE A 210 -4.53 17.99 9.96
CA PHE A 210 -5.17 17.54 11.19
C PHE A 210 -4.20 17.53 12.39
N LEU A 211 -3.00 16.97 12.22
CA LEU A 211 -2.00 16.92 13.29
C LEU A 211 -1.48 18.32 13.65
N HIS A 212 -1.25 19.19 12.66
CA HIS A 212 -0.90 20.60 12.90
C HIS A 212 -1.98 21.30 13.70
N TRP A 213 -3.23 21.26 13.22
CA TRP A 213 -4.36 21.87 13.93
C TRP A 213 -4.46 21.37 15.36
N MET A 214 -4.31 20.06 15.57
CA MET A 214 -4.43 19.46 16.88
C MET A 214 -3.34 19.92 17.84
N THR A 215 -2.09 20.03 17.38
CA THR A 215 -0.97 20.49 18.20
C THR A 215 -1.03 22.00 18.47
N ASP A 216 -1.38 22.81 17.48
CA ASP A 216 -1.42 24.26 17.58
C ASP A 216 -2.55 24.76 18.53
N HIS A 217 -3.64 23.97 18.62
CA HIS A 217 -4.79 24.31 19.45
C HIS A 217 -4.91 23.43 20.70
N PHE A 218 -3.86 22.70 21.07
CA PHE A 218 -3.86 21.88 22.28
C PHE A 218 -3.98 22.77 23.55
N PRO A 219 -4.79 22.42 24.58
CA PRO A 219 -5.66 21.23 24.68
C PRO A 219 -7.08 21.43 24.12
N ALA A 220 -7.44 22.62 23.63
CA ALA A 220 -8.80 22.94 23.17
C ALA A 220 -9.23 22.06 21.98
N SER A 221 -8.28 21.66 21.12
CA SER A 221 -8.53 20.74 20.01
C SER A 221 -9.07 19.39 20.46
N LEU A 222 -8.59 18.84 21.57
CA LEU A 222 -9.10 17.60 22.13
C LEU A 222 -10.55 17.73 22.59
N GLN A 223 -10.86 18.80 23.33
CA GLN A 223 -12.23 19.08 23.79
C GLN A 223 -13.19 19.25 22.60
N GLN A 224 -12.71 19.89 21.53
CA GLN A 224 -13.48 20.09 20.32
C GLN A 224 -13.78 18.75 19.61
N MET A 225 -12.81 17.83 19.56
CA MET A 225 -13.01 16.50 19.00
C MET A 225 -13.94 15.61 19.83
N GLU A 226 -13.92 15.75 21.16
CA GLU A 226 -14.85 15.04 22.06
C GLU A 226 -16.31 15.48 21.81
N VAL A 227 -16.53 16.79 21.59
CA VAL A 227 -17.86 17.37 21.34
C VAL A 227 -18.31 17.13 19.90
N ASP A 228 -17.43 17.32 18.94
CA ASP A 228 -17.69 17.15 17.50
C ASP A 228 -16.57 16.35 16.81
N PRO A 229 -16.66 15.01 16.79
CA PRO A 229 -15.67 14.19 16.08
C PRO A 229 -15.58 14.50 14.58
N THR A 230 -16.58 15.20 14.00
CA THR A 230 -16.59 15.57 12.58
C THR A 230 -15.72 16.77 12.27
N VAL A 231 -15.17 17.46 13.27
CA VAL A 231 -14.25 18.59 13.07
C VAL A 231 -13.07 18.20 12.20
N VAL A 232 -12.57 16.98 12.34
CA VAL A 232 -11.48 16.42 11.52
C VAL A 232 -11.80 16.46 10.02
N LYS A 233 -13.05 16.21 9.65
CA LYS A 233 -13.50 16.26 8.24
C LYS A 233 -13.55 17.69 7.70
N LYS A 234 -13.70 18.69 8.58
CA LYS A 234 -13.77 20.11 8.20
C LYS A 234 -12.37 20.74 8.00
N LEU A 235 -11.31 20.08 8.47
CA LEU A 235 -9.93 20.57 8.37
C LEU A 235 -9.30 20.39 6.96
N GLY A 236 -10.09 20.01 6.02
CA GLY A 236 -9.74 19.88 4.62
C GLY A 236 -9.68 18.44 4.18
N THR A 237 -10.46 18.15 3.16
CA THR A 237 -10.16 17.08 2.21
C THR A 237 -8.90 17.46 1.45
N LEU A 238 -8.07 16.49 1.16
CA LEU A 238 -6.84 16.64 0.37
C LEU A 238 -7.11 17.15 -1.05
#